data_68ff90648f72a14af327b41cc9ad0cd0
#
_entry.id   68ff90648f72a14af327b41cc9ad0cd0
#
_cell.length_a   1.000
_cell.length_b   1.000
_cell.length_c   1.000
_cell.angle_alpha   90.00
_cell.angle_beta   90.00
_cell.angle_gamma   90.00
#
_symmetry.space_group_name_H-M   'P 1'
#
loop_
_entity.id
_entity.type
_entity.pdbx_description
1 polymer ?
#
loop_
_entity_poly.entity_id
_entity_poly.type
_entity_poly.pdbx_seq_one_letter_code
_entity_poly.pdbx_strand_id
1 'polypeptide(L)'
;RVDNFVVYLNDDSLEKYYSSVDSYNNSASGFISFSDLKTDYNFKVIGAFYTNTKASDDNGYVFPYNVTEQMEPSSALEFYTMLHYRFLYDTGASPIRSDKLITISCPTSYHKDFRFVVVGVARDDDKKLTASPKKLIRYPQVICDEKGIRNHFASAKPWYPQIVITAEKD
;
A
#
# COMPACT_ATOMS: atom_id res chain seq x y z
N ARG A 1 -10.02 15.03 4.71
CA ARG A 1 -9.80 14.54 3.34
C ARG A 1 -8.41 13.97 3.23
N VAL A 2 -8.28 12.81 2.65
CA VAL A 2 -6.98 12.22 2.37
C VAL A 2 -6.86 12.02 0.88
N ASP A 3 -5.81 12.59 0.30
CA ASP A 3 -5.49 12.44 -1.10
C ASP A 3 -4.54 11.24 -1.25
N ASN A 4 -4.84 10.34 -2.15
CA ASN A 4 -3.97 9.25 -2.53
C ASN A 4 -3.50 9.46 -3.98
N PHE A 5 -2.20 9.71 -4.13
CA PHE A 5 -1.59 9.75 -5.46
C PHE A 5 -1.28 8.32 -5.89
N VAL A 6 -1.79 7.92 -7.03
CA VAL A 6 -1.56 6.57 -7.57
C VAL A 6 -0.65 6.67 -8.79
N VAL A 7 0.47 5.95 -8.74
CA VAL A 7 1.47 5.93 -9.80
C VAL A 7 1.67 4.48 -10.25
N TYR A 8 1.63 4.25 -11.56
CA TYR A 8 1.96 2.97 -12.16
C TYR A 8 3.31 3.04 -12.84
N LEU A 9 4.24 2.20 -12.43
CA LEU A 9 5.53 2.05 -13.08
C LEU A 9 5.51 0.87 -14.05
N ASN A 10 6.40 0.93 -15.06
CA ASN A 10 6.57 -0.13 -16.05
C ASN A 10 7.75 -1.05 -15.73
N ASP A 11 8.47 -0.80 -14.66
CA ASP A 11 9.64 -1.58 -14.22
C ASP A 11 9.47 -2.06 -12.77
N ASP A 12 10.29 -3.03 -12.38
CA ASP A 12 10.30 -3.67 -11.07
C ASP A 12 11.44 -3.16 -10.15
N SER A 13 12.02 -2.02 -10.45
CA SER A 13 13.21 -1.50 -9.76
C SER A 13 13.01 -1.27 -8.26
N LEU A 14 11.78 -0.97 -7.80
CA LEU A 14 11.49 -0.71 -6.39
C LEU A 14 11.40 -1.99 -5.56
N GLU A 15 11.07 -3.12 -6.15
CA GLU A 15 10.84 -4.37 -5.42
C GLU A 15 12.08 -4.79 -4.63
N LYS A 16 13.26 -4.71 -5.21
CA LYS A 16 14.52 -5.07 -4.57
C LYS A 16 14.84 -4.25 -3.31
N TYR A 17 14.30 -3.03 -3.22
CA TYR A 17 14.55 -2.13 -2.08
C TYR A 17 13.51 -2.26 -0.98
N TYR A 18 12.27 -2.61 -1.33
CA TYR A 18 11.13 -2.50 -0.41
C TYR A 18 10.42 -3.83 -0.14
N SER A 19 10.92 -4.95 -0.66
CA SER A 19 10.24 -6.25 -0.51
C SER A 19 10.61 -7.03 0.75
N SER A 20 11.56 -6.57 1.54
CA SER A 20 11.97 -7.23 2.78
C SER A 20 12.44 -6.24 3.84
N VAL A 21 12.47 -6.69 5.10
CA VAL A 21 13.03 -5.95 6.23
C VAL A 21 14.48 -5.54 5.96
N ASP A 22 15.31 -6.50 5.53
CA ASP A 22 16.73 -6.24 5.30
C ASP A 22 16.97 -5.25 4.16
N SER A 23 16.23 -5.39 3.07
CA SER A 23 16.33 -4.45 1.94
C SER A 23 15.90 -3.04 2.34
N TYR A 24 14.80 -2.91 3.06
CA TYR A 24 14.34 -1.62 3.56
C TYR A 24 15.38 -0.95 4.47
N ASN A 25 15.93 -1.69 5.43
CA ASN A 25 16.85 -1.14 6.41
C ASN A 25 18.24 -0.85 5.84
N ASN A 26 18.71 -1.65 4.89
CA ASN A 26 20.10 -1.60 4.43
C ASN A 26 20.29 -0.94 3.06
N SER A 27 19.29 -0.99 2.19
CA SER A 27 19.44 -0.59 0.79
C SER A 27 18.50 0.52 0.35
N ALA A 28 17.31 0.62 0.95
CA ALA A 28 16.33 1.62 0.58
C ALA A 28 16.68 3.00 1.14
N SER A 29 16.36 4.05 0.38
CA SER A 29 16.47 5.43 0.87
C SER A 29 15.44 5.74 1.97
N GLY A 30 14.30 5.05 1.96
CA GLY A 30 13.16 5.32 2.84
C GLY A 30 12.27 6.47 2.38
N PHE A 31 12.62 7.16 1.30
CA PHE A 31 11.89 8.32 0.79
C PHE A 31 11.68 8.24 -0.71
N ILE A 32 10.55 8.78 -1.15
CA ILE A 32 10.23 8.95 -2.57
C ILE A 32 9.82 10.40 -2.79
N SER A 33 10.47 11.06 -3.74
CA SER A 33 10.10 12.40 -4.18
C SER A 33 9.08 12.32 -5.31
N PHE A 34 8.04 13.10 -5.20
CA PHE A 34 6.99 13.19 -6.20
C PHE A 34 6.64 14.66 -6.42
N SER A 35 6.56 15.07 -7.68
CA SER A 35 6.17 16.43 -8.05
C SER A 35 4.93 16.38 -8.92
N ASP A 36 3.92 17.15 -8.55
CA ASP A 36 2.88 17.55 -9.48
C ASP A 36 3.23 18.91 -10.10
N LEU A 37 2.35 19.49 -10.90
CA LEU A 37 2.61 20.76 -11.56
C LEU A 37 2.70 21.97 -10.62
N LYS A 38 2.37 21.81 -9.35
CA LYS A 38 2.25 22.90 -8.37
C LYS A 38 3.09 22.70 -7.13
N THR A 39 3.39 21.47 -6.75
CA THR A 39 3.96 21.15 -5.43
C THR A 39 4.92 19.97 -5.53
N ASP A 40 6.05 20.10 -4.83
CA ASP A 40 6.97 18.99 -4.60
C ASP A 40 6.64 18.33 -3.26
N TYR A 41 6.50 17.01 -3.28
CA TYR A 41 6.24 16.21 -2.09
C TYR A 41 7.41 15.29 -1.79
N ASN A 42 7.72 15.14 -0.51
CA ASN A 42 8.61 14.09 -0.03
C ASN A 42 7.78 13.06 0.74
N PHE A 43 7.70 11.84 0.19
CA PHE A 43 6.97 10.74 0.80
C PHE A 43 7.91 9.82 1.56
N LYS A 44 7.60 9.58 2.81
CA LYS A 44 8.26 8.59 3.65
C LYS A 44 7.61 7.23 3.38
N VAL A 45 8.41 6.24 2.94
CA VAL A 45 7.90 4.90 2.67
C VAL A 45 7.55 4.21 3.98
N ILE A 46 6.30 3.79 4.11
CA ILE A 46 5.77 3.14 5.32
C ILE A 46 5.58 1.64 5.18
N GLY A 47 5.60 1.12 3.97
CA GLY A 47 5.47 -0.31 3.72
C GLY A 47 5.30 -0.64 2.25
N ALA A 48 5.25 -1.93 1.99
CA ALA A 48 5.03 -2.48 0.65
C ALA A 48 4.35 -3.84 0.74
N PHE A 49 3.66 -4.24 -0.30
CA PHE A 49 2.94 -5.51 -0.34
C PHE A 49 2.75 -6.02 -1.77
N TYR A 50 2.43 -7.30 -1.88
CA TYR A 50 2.01 -7.93 -3.12
C TYR A 50 0.49 -8.07 -3.15
N THR A 51 -0.11 -7.81 -4.29
CA THR A 51 -1.55 -7.91 -4.47
C THR A 51 -1.93 -8.52 -5.81
N ASN A 52 -3.05 -9.24 -5.82
CA ASN A 52 -3.61 -9.82 -7.02
C ASN A 52 -4.35 -8.77 -7.86
N THR A 53 -4.42 -9.00 -9.16
CA THR A 53 -5.26 -8.22 -10.08
C THR A 53 -6.49 -9.01 -10.52
N LYS A 54 -6.46 -10.35 -10.35
CA LYS A 54 -7.59 -11.24 -10.65
C LYS A 54 -8.32 -11.60 -9.36
N ALA A 55 -9.63 -11.38 -9.34
CA ALA A 55 -10.47 -11.70 -8.17
C ALA A 55 -10.40 -13.18 -7.79
N SER A 56 -10.23 -14.08 -8.76
CA SER A 56 -10.12 -15.53 -8.51
C SER A 56 -8.89 -15.90 -7.67
N ASP A 57 -7.88 -15.08 -7.61
CA ASP A 57 -6.68 -15.32 -6.82
C ASP A 57 -6.87 -15.03 -5.32
N ASP A 58 -7.96 -14.37 -4.94
CA ASP A 58 -8.29 -14.05 -3.55
C ASP A 58 -9.79 -14.18 -3.24
N ASN A 59 -10.37 -15.32 -3.53
CA ASN A 59 -11.77 -15.66 -3.20
C ASN A 59 -12.79 -14.63 -3.70
N GLY A 60 -12.56 -14.06 -4.87
CA GLY A 60 -13.45 -13.07 -5.49
C GLY A 60 -13.16 -11.62 -5.14
N TYR A 61 -12.05 -11.33 -4.47
CA TYR A 61 -11.70 -9.99 -4.02
C TYR A 61 -10.42 -9.46 -4.65
N VAL A 62 -10.43 -8.18 -5.02
CA VAL A 62 -9.26 -7.40 -5.40
C VAL A 62 -9.19 -6.18 -4.49
N PHE A 63 -8.10 -6.04 -3.76
CA PHE A 63 -7.93 -4.92 -2.83
C PHE A 63 -7.84 -3.59 -3.58
N PRO A 64 -8.73 -2.62 -3.29
CA PRO A 64 -8.78 -1.34 -4.02
C PRO A 64 -7.74 -0.34 -3.48
N TYR A 65 -6.45 -0.64 -3.64
CA TYR A 65 -5.37 0.25 -3.21
C TYR A 65 -5.21 1.50 -4.09
N ASN A 66 -5.79 1.48 -5.27
CA ASN A 66 -5.59 2.47 -6.33
C ASN A 66 -6.72 3.50 -6.42
N VAL A 67 -7.35 3.79 -5.30
CA VAL A 67 -8.38 4.84 -5.21
C VAL A 67 -7.72 6.20 -5.35
N THR A 68 -8.13 6.97 -6.37
CA THR A 68 -7.64 8.32 -6.66
C THR A 68 -8.58 9.41 -6.17
N GLU A 69 -9.83 9.07 -5.89
CA GLU A 69 -10.82 9.98 -5.36
C GLU A 69 -10.55 10.26 -3.88
N GLN A 70 -11.07 11.39 -3.40
CA GLN A 70 -10.98 11.71 -1.97
C GLN A 70 -11.87 10.76 -1.16
N MET A 71 -11.27 10.14 -0.15
CA MET A 71 -11.99 9.28 0.78
C MET A 71 -12.56 10.09 1.96
N GLU A 72 -13.70 9.64 2.47
CA GLU A 72 -14.17 10.10 3.77
C GLU A 72 -13.12 9.84 4.85
N PRO A 73 -12.97 10.69 5.88
CA PRO A 73 -11.92 10.54 6.89
C PRO A 73 -11.92 9.19 7.61
N SER A 74 -13.09 8.63 7.91
CA SER A 74 -13.23 7.30 8.51
C SER A 74 -12.74 6.21 7.56
N SER A 75 -13.06 6.33 6.28
CA SER A 75 -12.62 5.39 5.25
C SER A 75 -11.10 5.44 5.04
N ALA A 76 -10.50 6.62 5.16
CA ALA A 76 -9.06 6.79 5.07
C ALA A 76 -8.32 6.07 6.22
N LEU A 77 -8.86 6.13 7.44
CA LEU A 77 -8.30 5.39 8.57
C LEU A 77 -8.43 3.87 8.38
N GLU A 78 -9.58 3.42 7.87
CA GLU A 78 -9.78 2.02 7.51
C GLU A 78 -8.81 1.58 6.40
N PHE A 79 -8.57 2.43 5.41
CA PHE A 79 -7.62 2.17 4.34
C PHE A 79 -6.21 1.92 4.89
N TYR A 80 -5.74 2.73 5.82
CA TYR A 80 -4.47 2.50 6.51
C TYR A 80 -4.42 1.15 7.21
N THR A 81 -5.48 0.78 7.89
CA THR A 81 -5.59 -0.52 8.57
C THR A 81 -5.51 -1.66 7.56
N MET A 82 -6.19 -1.54 6.42
CA MET A 82 -6.18 -2.54 5.36
C MET A 82 -4.80 -2.65 4.70
N LEU A 83 -4.11 -1.54 4.50
CA LEU A 83 -2.72 -1.52 4.02
C LEU A 83 -1.79 -2.20 5.03
N HIS A 84 -1.92 -1.86 6.30
CA HIS A 84 -1.06 -2.39 7.36
C HIS A 84 -1.14 -3.92 7.47
N TYR A 85 -2.32 -4.50 7.34
CA TYR A 85 -2.48 -5.95 7.31
C TYR A 85 -1.69 -6.61 6.17
N ARG A 86 -1.49 -5.90 5.06
CA ARG A 86 -0.82 -6.42 3.86
C ARG A 86 0.66 -6.15 3.80
N PHE A 87 1.17 -5.15 4.51
CA PHE A 87 2.59 -4.83 4.51
C PHE A 87 3.44 -6.04 4.89
N LEU A 88 4.52 -6.23 4.15
CA LEU A 88 5.46 -7.35 4.36
C LEU A 88 6.30 -7.19 5.61
N TYR A 89 6.30 -6.01 6.19
CA TYR A 89 7.01 -5.65 7.41
C TYR A 89 6.31 -4.48 8.09
N ASP A 90 6.72 -4.18 9.32
CA ASP A 90 6.21 -3.05 10.09
C ASP A 90 7.29 -1.98 10.22
N THR A 91 6.95 -0.74 9.88
CA THR A 91 7.84 0.42 10.05
C THR A 91 7.49 1.27 11.25
N GLY A 92 6.48 0.89 12.02
CA GLY A 92 6.00 1.67 13.17
C GLY A 92 5.28 2.95 12.79
N ALA A 93 5.00 3.17 11.50
CA ALA A 93 4.27 4.36 11.05
C ALA A 93 2.83 4.34 11.55
N SER A 94 2.41 5.45 12.16
CA SER A 94 1.02 5.66 12.55
C SER A 94 0.36 6.65 11.61
N PRO A 95 -0.84 6.33 11.09
CA PRO A 95 -1.58 7.23 10.22
C PRO A 95 -2.11 8.43 11.02
N ILE A 96 -2.11 9.59 10.38
CA ILE A 96 -2.82 10.77 10.85
C ILE A 96 -3.81 11.23 9.77
N ARG A 97 -4.90 11.86 10.19
CA ARG A 97 -6.01 12.23 9.29
C ARG A 97 -5.64 13.20 8.17
N SER A 98 -4.54 13.92 8.33
CA SER A 98 -4.07 14.91 7.35
C SER A 98 -2.99 14.37 6.41
N ASP A 99 -2.61 13.10 6.51
CA ASP A 99 -1.58 12.55 5.64
C ASP A 99 -2.05 12.49 4.19
N LYS A 100 -1.18 12.89 3.29
CA LYS A 100 -1.28 12.56 1.88
C LYS A 100 -0.53 11.27 1.63
N LEU A 101 -1.10 10.41 0.80
CA LEU A 101 -0.54 9.11 0.47
C LEU A 101 -0.03 9.09 -0.97
N ILE A 102 0.98 8.26 -1.21
CA ILE A 102 1.32 7.77 -2.53
C ILE A 102 1.30 6.25 -2.52
N THR A 103 0.65 5.67 -3.52
CA THR A 103 0.71 4.23 -3.81
C THR A 103 1.34 4.05 -5.18
N ILE A 104 2.46 3.33 -5.21
CA ILE A 104 3.23 3.08 -6.44
C ILE A 104 3.10 1.62 -6.77
N SER A 105 2.45 1.34 -7.89
CA SER A 105 2.17 -0.01 -8.38
C SER A 105 3.18 -0.40 -9.45
N CYS A 106 3.86 -1.52 -9.23
CA CYS A 106 4.93 -2.02 -10.08
C CYS A 106 4.59 -3.41 -10.61
N PRO A 107 5.06 -3.77 -11.82
CA PRO A 107 5.06 -5.15 -12.25
C PRO A 107 5.93 -6.00 -11.33
N THR A 108 5.61 -7.29 -11.22
CA THR A 108 6.38 -8.23 -10.42
C THR A 108 6.33 -9.62 -11.03
N SER A 109 7.39 -10.39 -10.83
CA SER A 109 7.44 -11.82 -11.17
C SER A 109 7.09 -12.73 -9.97
N TYR A 110 6.71 -12.15 -8.84
CA TYR A 110 6.38 -12.88 -7.61
C TYR A 110 5.26 -13.92 -7.81
N HIS A 111 4.20 -13.53 -8.50
CA HIS A 111 3.13 -14.40 -8.93
C HIS A 111 2.49 -13.84 -10.20
N LYS A 112 1.96 -14.74 -11.06
CA LYS A 112 1.30 -14.32 -12.30
C LYS A 112 0.14 -13.35 -12.00
N ASP A 113 0.06 -12.27 -12.77
CA ASP A 113 -0.97 -11.23 -12.68
C ASP A 113 -1.01 -10.51 -11.31
N PHE A 114 0.10 -10.48 -10.60
CA PHE A 114 0.26 -9.70 -9.39
C PHE A 114 0.91 -8.34 -9.67
N ARG A 115 0.75 -7.45 -8.70
CA ARG A 115 1.47 -6.17 -8.62
C ARG A 115 2.22 -6.10 -7.29
N PHE A 116 3.35 -5.41 -7.30
CA PHE A 116 4.07 -5.01 -6.09
C PHE A 116 3.76 -3.54 -5.82
N VAL A 117 3.28 -3.21 -4.64
CA VAL A 117 2.82 -1.86 -4.29
C VAL A 117 3.65 -1.31 -3.14
N VAL A 118 4.23 -0.13 -3.36
CA VAL A 118 4.95 0.65 -2.34
C VAL A 118 4.05 1.78 -1.89
N VAL A 119 3.96 1.99 -0.58
CA VAL A 119 3.12 3.03 0.02
C VAL A 119 3.98 4.02 0.80
N GLY A 120 3.75 5.29 0.56
CA GLY A 120 4.38 6.39 1.30
C GLY A 120 3.39 7.38 1.85
N VAL A 121 3.80 8.10 2.89
CA VAL A 121 3.07 9.23 3.47
C VAL A 121 3.89 10.50 3.35
N ALA A 122 3.24 11.60 3.00
CA ALA A 122 3.92 12.91 2.97
C ALA A 122 4.19 13.39 4.39
N ARG A 123 5.44 13.58 4.71
CA ARG A 123 5.93 14.07 6.00
C ARG A 123 7.06 15.09 5.81
N ASP A 124 7.11 16.10 6.64
CA ASP A 124 8.12 17.18 6.54
C ASP A 124 9.46 16.78 7.17
N ASP A 125 9.47 15.78 8.04
CA ASP A 125 10.73 15.31 8.64
C ASP A 125 11.50 14.40 7.66
N ASP A 126 12.82 14.39 7.77
CA ASP A 126 13.74 13.60 6.97
C ASP A 126 14.20 12.30 7.66
N LYS A 127 13.53 11.93 8.73
CA LYS A 127 13.90 10.79 9.57
C LYS A 127 13.43 9.47 8.93
N LYS A 128 14.36 8.64 8.51
CA LYS A 128 14.08 7.31 7.98
C LYS A 128 13.47 6.41 9.05
N LEU A 129 12.41 5.67 8.68
CA LEU A 129 11.83 4.62 9.51
C LEU A 129 12.71 3.38 9.52
N THR A 130 12.52 2.52 10.52
CA THR A 130 13.16 1.20 10.60
C THR A 130 12.11 0.12 10.47
N ALA A 131 12.35 -0.83 9.58
CA ALA A 131 11.47 -1.96 9.38
C ALA A 131 11.76 -3.07 10.39
N SER A 132 10.70 -3.72 10.87
CA SER A 132 10.75 -4.92 11.72
C SER A 132 9.85 -6.02 11.17
N PRO A 133 10.12 -7.31 11.51
CA PRO A 133 9.29 -8.41 11.05
C PRO A 133 7.85 -8.33 11.55
N LYS A 134 6.91 -8.80 10.74
CA LYS A 134 5.51 -8.98 11.11
C LYS A 134 5.19 -10.46 11.29
N LYS A 135 4.43 -10.78 12.34
CA LYS A 135 3.96 -12.15 12.59
C LYS A 135 2.84 -12.58 11.66
N LEU A 136 1.98 -11.64 11.28
CA LEU A 136 0.77 -11.92 10.53
C LEU A 136 0.67 -10.96 9.34
N ILE A 137 0.62 -11.51 8.14
CA ILE A 137 0.50 -10.76 6.89
C ILE A 137 -0.71 -11.29 6.14
N ARG A 138 -1.57 -10.38 5.67
CA ARG A 138 -2.69 -10.74 4.80
C ARG A 138 -2.20 -10.93 3.37
N TYR A 139 -1.91 -12.19 3.03
CA TYR A 139 -1.66 -12.59 1.64
C TYR A 139 -2.97 -12.89 0.91
N PRO A 140 -3.04 -12.68 -0.41
CA PRO A 140 -4.11 -13.28 -1.21
C PRO A 140 -4.17 -14.80 -1.03
N GLN A 141 -5.36 -15.39 -1.16
CA GLN A 141 -5.58 -16.82 -0.87
C GLN A 141 -4.64 -17.73 -1.66
N VAL A 142 -4.39 -17.42 -2.94
CA VAL A 142 -3.50 -18.23 -3.78
C VAL A 142 -2.08 -18.32 -3.20
N ILE A 143 -1.60 -17.26 -2.57
CA ILE A 143 -0.27 -17.24 -1.94
C ILE A 143 -0.27 -18.05 -0.64
N CYS A 144 -1.33 -18.00 0.14
CA CYS A 144 -1.48 -18.87 1.32
C CYS A 144 -1.44 -20.35 0.92
N ASP A 145 -2.14 -20.69 -0.15
CA ASP A 145 -2.17 -22.07 -0.68
C ASP A 145 -0.77 -22.52 -1.13
N GLU A 146 -0.06 -21.70 -1.87
CA GLU A 146 1.31 -22.00 -2.32
C GLU A 146 2.31 -22.13 -1.18
N LYS A 147 2.17 -21.30 -0.16
CA LYS A 147 3.03 -21.35 1.04
C LYS A 147 2.63 -22.49 2.00
N GLY A 148 1.48 -23.11 1.82
CA GLY A 148 0.94 -24.10 2.75
C GLY A 148 0.61 -23.50 4.13
N ILE A 149 0.21 -22.25 4.18
CA ILE A 149 -0.15 -21.56 5.43
C ILE A 149 -1.65 -21.26 5.48
N ARG A 150 -2.16 -21.13 6.70
CA ARG A 150 -3.55 -20.73 6.92
C ARG A 150 -3.74 -19.26 6.54
N ASN A 151 -4.84 -18.94 5.84
CA ASN A 151 -5.29 -17.59 5.66
C ASN A 151 -6.11 -17.16 6.88
N HIS A 152 -5.51 -16.40 7.79
CA HIS A 152 -6.17 -15.89 8.99
C HIS A 152 -7.24 -14.84 8.72
N PHE A 153 -7.30 -14.32 7.48
CA PHE A 153 -8.24 -13.30 7.04
C PHE A 153 -9.33 -13.85 6.11
N ALA A 154 -9.44 -15.18 5.97
CA ALA A 154 -10.37 -15.79 5.01
C ALA A 154 -11.84 -15.41 5.23
N SER A 155 -12.24 -15.13 6.48
CA SER A 155 -13.59 -14.70 6.84
C SER A 155 -13.76 -13.18 6.97
N ALA A 156 -12.71 -12.40 6.71
CA ALA A 156 -12.77 -10.95 6.76
C ALA A 156 -13.70 -10.42 5.66
N LYS A 157 -14.53 -9.44 6.01
CA LYS A 157 -15.41 -8.79 5.03
C LYS A 157 -14.58 -8.02 4.01
N PRO A 158 -14.95 -8.04 2.73
CA PRO A 158 -14.35 -7.17 1.73
C PRO A 158 -14.50 -5.71 2.15
N TRP A 159 -13.40 -4.98 2.07
CA TRP A 159 -13.40 -3.55 2.35
C TRP A 159 -13.44 -2.76 1.03
N TYR A 160 -14.29 -1.74 1.01
CA TYR A 160 -14.36 -0.78 -0.09
C TYR A 160 -14.38 0.65 0.47
N PRO A 161 -13.67 1.59 -0.17
CA PRO A 161 -13.60 2.97 0.32
C PRO A 161 -14.93 3.69 0.17
N GLN A 162 -15.25 4.53 1.14
CA GLN A 162 -16.31 5.52 1.02
C GLN A 162 -15.73 6.81 0.43
N ILE A 163 -16.25 7.23 -0.69
CA ILE A 163 -15.76 8.37 -1.47
C ILE A 163 -16.58 9.60 -1.12
N VAL A 164 -15.91 10.75 -1.02
CA VAL A 164 -16.58 12.04 -0.89
C VAL A 164 -17.28 12.36 -2.21
N ILE A 165 -18.60 12.44 -2.18
CA ILE A 165 -19.39 12.89 -3.34
C ILE A 165 -19.49 14.41 -3.24
N THR A 166 -18.77 15.10 -4.13
CA THR A 166 -19.02 16.52 -4.35
C THR A 166 -20.27 16.64 -5.21
N ALA A 167 -21.36 17.20 -4.64
CA ALA A 167 -22.50 17.57 -5.45
C ALA A 167 -22.02 18.60 -6.49
N GLU A 168 -22.16 18.30 -7.78
CA GLU A 168 -22.02 19.30 -8.81
C GLU A 168 -23.05 20.40 -8.48
N LYS A 169 -22.58 21.61 -8.28
CA LYS A 169 -23.47 22.75 -8.22
C LYS A 169 -23.88 23.02 -9.67
N ASP A 170 -25.10 22.67 -9.97
CA ASP A 170 -25.77 23.13 -11.20
C ASP A 170 -25.76 24.67 -11.30
#